data_acb20c4be1d061ac8caaf95ec81eb952
#
_entry.id   acb20c4be1d061ac8caaf95ec81eb952
#
_cell.length_a   1.000
_cell.length_b   1.000
_cell.length_c   1.000
_cell.angle_alpha   90.00
_cell.angle_beta   90.00
_cell.angle_gamma   90.00
#
_symmetry.space_group_name_H-M   'P 1'
#
loop_
_entity.id
_entity.type
_entity.pdbx_description
1 polymer ?
#
loop_
_entity_poly.entity_id
_entity_poly.type
_entity_poly.pdbx_seq_one_letter_code
_entity_poly.pdbx_strand_id
1 'polypeptide(L)'
;MKKRTGFRIFASFLALVFFLLSFSACAVKVKNSDFFLDYSLKQNAVFRDSDGNEVKPKFSGKDGDYIDITFSEPVNVNTLVLYEKGDNITAFEIFANRNGSFESIYKQDKVGEFRYCAFNPEMTTALRLQIQKTRDGSFSLNDIDVLNAVHTRTSFGVTAHAVTDTILSPDSIDPTHLQVISDFILFGAVTFDETGKLSYNEFTLDGKTISGQDALKTAIANIRAVEGSSEPAIYINLLGPDGDVDTKEEKHNQVFEEHADTLIAEIQNLLNTFDVDGVAFDYEYPYKNSGWKAYSKFLVALDKAIPDKKISISLAPWGGKLTDDAKAAVDNYEWMSYDLFDDDGYHAPFSVATDTADFLNASGYDLQKSALGLPFYGRPTDKSEIWTNYYECAERLGKYGNLDTAPLKTTLLEGGETTEETVTTPRYLNSYQMVFDKAAFAYDYGFSGMMVWHYACDAKADTGLSLFEAIAEAILSRQP
;
A
#
# COMPACT_ATOMS: atom_id res chain seq x y z
N MET A 1 -40.26 -1.93 20.10
CA MET A 1 -38.77 -1.83 20.22
C MET A 1 -38.18 -2.85 19.26
N LYS A 2 -37.83 -2.45 18.05
CA LYS A 2 -37.18 -3.31 17.06
C LYS A 2 -35.70 -3.01 17.16
N LYS A 3 -34.90 -4.04 17.45
CA LYS A 3 -33.43 -3.96 17.43
C LYS A 3 -33.00 -3.77 15.99
N ARG A 4 -32.42 -2.60 15.68
CA ARG A 4 -31.70 -2.38 14.45
C ARG A 4 -30.31 -3.02 14.65
N THR A 5 -30.04 -4.07 13.92
CA THR A 5 -28.70 -4.65 13.76
C THR A 5 -27.95 -3.73 12.81
N GLY A 6 -27.28 -2.72 13.32
CA GLY A 6 -26.32 -1.95 12.55
C GLY A 6 -25.06 -2.82 12.35
N PHE A 7 -24.58 -2.85 11.13
CA PHE A 7 -23.33 -3.48 10.75
C PHE A 7 -22.18 -2.86 11.59
N ARG A 8 -21.57 -3.66 12.44
CA ARG A 8 -20.39 -3.26 13.20
C ARG A 8 -19.17 -3.59 12.34
N ILE A 9 -18.60 -2.59 11.69
CA ILE A 9 -17.18 -2.67 11.31
C ILE A 9 -16.43 -2.64 12.64
N PHE A 10 -16.19 -3.79 13.22
CA PHE A 10 -15.27 -3.91 14.34
C PHE A 10 -13.86 -3.87 13.73
N ALA A 11 -13.23 -2.68 13.79
CA ALA A 11 -11.80 -2.65 13.86
C ALA A 11 -11.40 -3.49 15.08
N SER A 12 -10.88 -4.68 14.84
CA SER A 12 -10.45 -5.57 15.92
C SER A 12 -9.32 -4.90 16.67
N PHE A 13 -9.61 -4.44 17.89
CA PHE A 13 -8.64 -3.91 18.82
C PHE A 13 -7.63 -5.01 19.15
N LEU A 14 -6.47 -4.94 18.57
CA LEU A 14 -5.32 -5.65 19.08
C LEU A 14 -4.54 -4.71 19.97
N ALA A 15 -4.65 -4.90 21.29
CA ALA A 15 -3.66 -4.37 22.21
C ALA A 15 -2.30 -4.94 21.80
N LEU A 16 -1.52 -4.12 21.10
CA LEU A 16 -0.16 -4.45 20.67
C LEU A 16 0.69 -4.66 21.93
N VAL A 17 0.89 -5.90 22.33
CA VAL A 17 1.97 -6.25 23.25
C VAL A 17 3.25 -6.04 22.46
N PHE A 18 3.87 -4.87 22.64
CA PHE A 18 5.19 -4.55 22.17
C PHE A 18 6.19 -5.57 22.74
N PHE A 19 6.47 -6.63 22.01
CA PHE A 19 7.74 -7.27 22.11
C PHE A 19 8.72 -6.36 21.35
N LEU A 20 9.41 -5.50 22.11
CA LEU A 20 10.67 -4.91 21.70
C LEU A 20 11.68 -6.05 21.51
N LEU A 21 11.60 -6.73 20.39
CA LEU A 21 12.78 -7.33 19.81
C LEU A 21 13.56 -6.17 19.22
N SER A 22 14.56 -5.72 19.96
CA SER A 22 15.67 -4.97 19.41
C SER A 22 16.29 -5.85 18.31
N PHE A 23 15.76 -5.74 17.10
CA PHE A 23 16.52 -6.11 15.92
C PHE A 23 17.68 -5.12 15.88
N SER A 24 18.82 -5.59 16.36
CA SER A 24 20.10 -5.02 15.98
C SER A 24 20.07 -4.99 14.45
N ALA A 25 19.86 -3.82 13.89
CA ALA A 25 19.82 -3.58 12.47
C ALA A 25 21.20 -3.90 11.89
N CYS A 26 21.44 -5.16 11.57
CA CYS A 26 22.20 -5.44 10.38
C CYS A 26 21.28 -5.02 9.23
N ALA A 27 21.42 -3.77 8.78
CA ALA A 27 20.86 -3.34 7.54
C ALA A 27 21.23 -4.39 6.50
N VAL A 28 20.29 -5.24 6.15
CA VAL A 28 20.41 -6.10 4.98
C VAL A 28 20.46 -5.09 3.85
N LYS A 29 21.69 -4.76 3.41
CA LYS A 29 21.85 -3.97 2.19
C LYS A 29 21.05 -4.71 1.14
N VAL A 30 19.97 -4.08 0.68
CA VAL A 30 19.30 -4.48 -0.53
C VAL A 30 20.43 -4.73 -1.53
N LYS A 31 20.67 -6.01 -1.89
CA LYS A 31 21.79 -6.33 -2.74
C LYS A 31 21.48 -5.74 -4.10
N ASN A 32 22.29 -4.77 -4.52
CA ASN A 32 22.20 -4.10 -5.83
C ASN A 32 22.09 -5.04 -7.03
N SER A 33 22.31 -6.35 -6.85
CA SER A 33 22.25 -7.37 -7.91
C SER A 33 20.84 -7.75 -8.35
N ASP A 34 19.79 -7.38 -7.61
CA ASP A 34 18.42 -7.79 -7.89
C ASP A 34 17.60 -6.69 -8.59
N PHE A 35 18.17 -5.48 -8.76
CA PHE A 35 17.56 -4.39 -9.49
C PHE A 35 18.07 -4.34 -10.93
N PHE A 36 17.15 -4.19 -11.88
CA PHE A 36 17.46 -3.87 -13.28
C PHE A 36 17.87 -2.40 -13.47
N LEU A 37 18.56 -1.81 -12.50
CA LEU A 37 18.86 -0.38 -12.47
C LEU A 37 20.19 -0.09 -13.15
N ASP A 38 20.20 0.90 -14.03
CA ASP A 38 21.41 1.41 -14.64
C ASP A 38 22.12 2.40 -13.70
N TYR A 39 23.17 1.95 -13.01
CA TYR A 39 24.00 2.78 -12.14
C TYR A 39 25.05 3.61 -12.89
N SER A 40 25.10 3.52 -14.23
CA SER A 40 26.10 4.21 -15.04
C SER A 40 26.02 5.73 -14.89
N LEU A 41 24.84 6.31 -14.63
CA LEU A 41 24.67 7.74 -14.45
C LEU A 41 25.45 8.27 -13.24
N LYS A 42 25.44 7.56 -12.12
CA LYS A 42 26.23 7.95 -10.93
C LYS A 42 27.73 7.97 -11.24
N GLN A 43 28.25 7.01 -11.99
CA GLN A 43 29.66 6.90 -12.32
C GLN A 43 30.15 8.04 -13.22
N ASN A 44 29.24 8.61 -14.02
CA ASN A 44 29.53 9.72 -14.94
C ASN A 44 29.15 11.09 -14.37
N ALA A 45 28.65 11.15 -13.12
CA ALA A 45 28.26 12.36 -12.44
C ALA A 45 29.41 12.95 -11.62
N VAL A 46 29.47 14.27 -11.60
CA VAL A 46 30.37 15.03 -10.70
C VAL A 46 29.50 15.68 -9.62
N PHE A 47 29.83 15.43 -8.37
CA PHE A 47 29.14 15.96 -7.21
C PHE A 47 29.89 17.17 -6.66
N ARG A 48 29.19 18.28 -6.40
CA ARG A 48 29.76 19.50 -5.78
C ARG A 48 28.89 19.98 -4.63
N ASP A 49 29.55 20.36 -3.54
CA ASP A 49 28.86 20.96 -2.40
C ASP A 49 28.45 22.41 -2.67
N SER A 50 27.80 23.06 -1.70
CA SER A 50 27.34 24.44 -1.79
C SER A 50 28.48 25.48 -1.89
N ASP A 51 29.71 25.11 -1.56
CA ASP A 51 30.91 25.94 -1.73
C ASP A 51 31.58 25.72 -3.10
N GLY A 52 31.03 24.80 -3.93
CA GLY A 52 31.52 24.46 -5.26
C GLY A 52 32.68 23.45 -5.27
N ASN A 53 33.03 22.88 -4.12
CA ASN A 53 34.11 21.88 -4.04
C ASN A 53 33.57 20.54 -4.58
N GLU A 54 34.41 19.83 -5.32
CA GLU A 54 34.10 18.48 -5.74
C GLU A 54 34.17 17.51 -4.55
N VAL A 55 33.06 16.76 -4.36
CA VAL A 55 32.90 15.83 -3.24
C VAL A 55 32.50 14.45 -3.74
N LYS A 56 32.61 13.44 -2.89
CA LYS A 56 32.02 12.13 -3.16
C LYS A 56 30.50 12.19 -2.96
N PRO A 57 29.72 11.21 -3.44
CA PRO A 57 28.28 11.10 -3.16
C PRO A 57 28.00 10.78 -1.67
N LYS A 58 28.91 11.12 -0.79
CA LYS A 58 28.83 11.08 0.65
C LYS A 58 29.02 12.52 1.16
N PHE A 59 27.99 13.07 1.77
CA PHE A 59 27.93 14.49 2.07
C PHE A 59 27.36 14.74 3.46
N SER A 60 27.97 15.64 4.21
CA SER A 60 27.46 16.12 5.49
C SER A 60 27.38 17.64 5.46
N GLY A 61 26.32 18.18 6.01
CA GLY A 61 26.04 19.62 5.97
C GLY A 61 25.04 20.05 7.03
N LYS A 62 24.46 21.22 6.81
CA LYS A 62 23.46 21.85 7.69
C LYS A 62 22.25 22.31 6.88
N ASP A 63 21.22 22.78 7.55
CA ASP A 63 20.03 23.34 6.93
C ASP A 63 20.37 24.37 5.85
N GLY A 64 19.77 24.20 4.67
CA GLY A 64 19.97 25.04 3.50
C GLY A 64 21.12 24.61 2.58
N ASP A 65 22.03 23.76 3.03
CA ASP A 65 23.10 23.24 2.18
C ASP A 65 22.54 22.34 1.07
N TYR A 66 23.27 22.30 -0.05
CA TYR A 66 22.89 21.49 -1.20
C TYR A 66 24.10 20.78 -1.82
N ILE A 67 23.79 19.78 -2.62
CA ILE A 67 24.74 19.10 -3.49
C ILE A 67 24.26 19.19 -4.95
N ASP A 68 25.13 19.69 -5.82
CA ASP A 68 24.92 19.71 -7.26
C ASP A 68 25.48 18.41 -7.88
N ILE A 69 24.68 17.74 -8.69
CA ILE A 69 25.01 16.53 -9.42
C ILE A 69 25.03 16.91 -10.90
N THR A 70 26.20 16.97 -11.50
CA THR A 70 26.40 17.50 -12.86
C THR A 70 26.89 16.43 -13.81
N PHE A 71 26.42 16.50 -15.06
CA PHE A 71 26.78 15.58 -16.14
C PHE A 71 27.47 16.35 -17.26
N SER A 72 28.38 15.69 -17.99
CA SER A 72 29.11 16.30 -19.13
C SER A 72 28.21 16.59 -20.35
N GLU A 73 27.08 15.89 -20.46
CA GLU A 73 26.05 16.04 -21.49
C GLU A 73 24.67 15.83 -20.88
N PRO A 74 23.57 16.24 -21.54
CA PRO A 74 22.23 15.97 -21.05
C PRO A 74 21.96 14.47 -20.93
N VAL A 75 21.41 14.05 -19.80
CA VAL A 75 21.00 12.67 -19.52
C VAL A 75 19.54 12.63 -19.05
N ASN A 76 18.86 11.52 -19.30
CA ASN A 76 17.57 11.25 -18.69
C ASN A 76 17.79 10.71 -17.27
N VAL A 77 17.16 11.35 -16.29
CA VAL A 77 17.15 10.91 -14.90
C VAL A 77 15.71 10.87 -14.42
N ASN A 78 15.33 9.83 -13.70
CA ASN A 78 13.98 9.71 -13.10
C ASN A 78 14.00 9.26 -11.64
N THR A 79 15.18 9.06 -11.04
CA THR A 79 15.28 8.58 -9.67
C THR A 79 16.57 9.04 -9.00
N LEU A 80 16.47 9.53 -7.77
CA LEU A 80 17.58 9.61 -6.82
C LEU A 80 17.32 8.65 -5.65
N VAL A 81 18.35 7.89 -5.27
CA VAL A 81 18.29 7.09 -4.04
C VAL A 81 19.19 7.73 -3.00
N LEU A 82 18.62 8.06 -1.86
CA LEU A 82 19.33 8.73 -0.77
C LEU A 82 19.52 7.76 0.39
N TYR A 83 20.72 7.74 0.94
CA TYR A 83 21.09 6.94 2.11
C TYR A 83 21.53 7.89 3.23
N GLU A 84 20.70 8.09 4.23
CA GLU A 84 21.02 8.94 5.37
C GLU A 84 21.68 8.14 6.49
N LYS A 85 22.56 8.79 7.24
CA LYS A 85 23.04 8.28 8.51
C LYS A 85 22.25 8.89 9.65
N GLY A 86 21.38 8.12 10.22
CA GLY A 86 20.41 8.60 11.21
C GLY A 86 19.09 8.96 10.54
N ASP A 87 18.27 9.77 11.20
CA ASP A 87 16.95 10.21 10.75
C ASP A 87 16.79 11.69 11.06
N ASN A 88 17.74 12.50 10.58
CA ASN A 88 17.82 13.94 10.89
C ASN A 88 17.11 14.81 9.86
N ILE A 89 17.11 14.41 8.57
CA ILE A 89 16.50 15.22 7.51
C ILE A 89 14.98 15.16 7.65
N THR A 90 14.36 16.34 7.78
CA THR A 90 12.90 16.50 7.95
C THR A 90 12.24 17.30 6.84
N ALA A 91 13.02 17.84 5.90
CA ALA A 91 12.52 18.38 4.64
C ALA A 91 13.66 18.49 3.63
N PHE A 92 13.42 18.06 2.40
CA PHE A 92 14.37 18.20 1.29
C PHE A 92 13.66 18.40 -0.04
N GLU A 93 14.40 18.92 -1.02
CA GLU A 93 13.89 19.24 -2.33
C GLU A 93 14.92 18.90 -3.41
N ILE A 94 14.45 18.38 -4.54
CA ILE A 94 15.26 18.10 -5.71
C ILE A 94 14.84 19.05 -6.83
N PHE A 95 15.86 19.62 -7.47
CA PHE A 95 15.70 20.53 -8.60
C PHE A 95 16.40 19.96 -9.83
N ALA A 96 15.83 20.19 -11.00
CA ALA A 96 16.49 19.93 -12.28
C ALA A 96 16.92 21.23 -12.94
N ASN A 97 18.08 21.23 -13.59
CA ASN A 97 18.52 22.36 -14.40
C ASN A 97 17.75 22.35 -15.72
N ARG A 98 16.91 23.35 -15.91
CA ARG A 98 16.16 23.59 -17.16
C ARG A 98 16.62 24.91 -17.76
N ASN A 99 17.33 24.84 -18.89
CA ASN A 99 17.84 26.03 -19.59
C ASN A 99 18.70 26.99 -18.74
N GLY A 100 19.48 26.47 -17.81
CA GLY A 100 20.35 27.26 -16.94
C GLY A 100 19.71 27.71 -15.63
N SER A 101 18.45 27.36 -15.35
CA SER A 101 17.75 27.61 -14.09
C SER A 101 17.42 26.28 -13.40
N PHE A 102 17.60 26.25 -12.08
CA PHE A 102 17.12 25.13 -11.26
C PHE A 102 15.65 25.30 -10.94
N GLU A 103 14.83 24.35 -11.39
CA GLU A 103 13.41 24.28 -11.13
C GLU A 103 13.09 23.08 -10.23
N SER A 104 12.22 23.27 -9.24
CA SER A 104 11.80 22.20 -8.31
C SER A 104 11.01 21.12 -9.04
N ILE A 105 11.43 19.87 -8.88
CA ILE A 105 10.79 18.71 -9.48
C ILE A 105 10.28 17.72 -8.44
N TYR A 106 10.76 17.82 -7.19
CA TYR A 106 10.43 16.86 -6.14
C TYR A 106 10.61 17.50 -4.76
N LYS A 107 9.68 17.20 -3.83
CA LYS A 107 9.75 17.62 -2.42
C LYS A 107 9.27 16.49 -1.52
N GLN A 108 9.94 16.30 -0.39
CA GLN A 108 9.48 15.37 0.63
C GLN A 108 9.99 15.77 2.04
N ASP A 109 9.38 15.13 3.05
CA ASP A 109 9.62 15.42 4.46
C ASP A 109 10.84 14.68 5.02
N LYS A 110 10.99 13.38 4.82
CA LYS A 110 12.04 12.56 5.44
C LYS A 110 12.85 11.79 4.40
N VAL A 111 14.13 11.62 4.68
CA VAL A 111 14.96 10.64 3.99
C VAL A 111 14.93 9.30 4.74
N GLY A 112 15.19 9.30 6.05
CA GLY A 112 15.42 8.10 6.82
C GLY A 112 16.69 7.36 6.37
N GLU A 113 16.88 6.13 6.77
CA GLU A 113 18.07 5.36 6.36
C GLU A 113 18.13 5.13 4.84
N PHE A 114 16.98 5.08 4.18
CA PHE A 114 16.83 4.87 2.74
C PHE A 114 15.61 5.61 2.20
N ARG A 115 15.79 6.37 1.11
CA ARG A 115 14.70 7.01 0.39
C ARG A 115 14.84 6.84 -1.11
N TYR A 116 13.81 6.28 -1.75
CA TYR A 116 13.68 6.17 -3.19
C TYR A 116 12.86 7.36 -3.70
N CYS A 117 13.55 8.37 -4.25
CA CYS A 117 12.94 9.60 -4.75
C CYS A 117 12.68 9.43 -6.24
N ALA A 118 11.46 9.07 -6.60
CA ALA A 118 11.05 8.85 -7.99
C ALA A 118 10.34 10.08 -8.55
N PHE A 119 10.59 10.40 -9.81
CA PHE A 119 9.94 11.51 -10.51
C PHE A 119 9.82 11.20 -12.01
N ASN A 120 9.05 12.01 -12.72
CA ASN A 120 8.95 11.90 -14.17
C ASN A 120 10.32 12.12 -14.82
N PRO A 121 10.65 11.41 -15.91
CA PRO A 121 11.96 11.53 -16.56
C PRO A 121 12.32 12.97 -16.90
N GLU A 122 13.48 13.41 -16.43
CA GLU A 122 14.05 14.74 -16.66
C GLU A 122 15.28 14.64 -17.55
N MET A 123 15.24 15.28 -18.72
CA MET A 123 16.43 15.47 -19.56
C MET A 123 17.20 16.67 -19.07
N THR A 124 18.30 16.47 -18.38
CA THR A 124 19.04 17.55 -17.71
C THR A 124 20.55 17.35 -17.73
N THR A 125 21.30 18.44 -17.59
CA THR A 125 22.75 18.43 -17.34
C THR A 125 23.09 18.52 -15.86
N ALA A 126 22.14 18.84 -14.98
CA ALA A 126 22.39 18.91 -13.56
C ALA A 126 21.11 18.73 -12.73
N LEU A 127 21.25 18.05 -11.61
CA LEU A 127 20.29 18.03 -10.51
C LEU A 127 20.89 18.75 -9.30
N ARG A 128 20.04 19.32 -8.45
CA ARG A 128 20.41 19.83 -7.12
C ARG A 128 19.55 19.12 -6.07
N LEU A 129 20.19 18.51 -5.11
CA LEU A 129 19.55 18.04 -3.88
C LEU A 129 19.81 19.07 -2.79
N GLN A 130 18.76 19.74 -2.30
CA GLN A 130 18.85 20.72 -1.22
C GLN A 130 18.17 20.18 0.04
N ILE A 131 18.89 20.21 1.16
CA ILE A 131 18.34 19.85 2.46
C ILE A 131 17.76 21.10 3.10
N GLN A 132 16.43 21.16 3.18
CA GLN A 132 15.70 22.33 3.64
C GLN A 132 15.71 22.45 5.17
N LYS A 133 15.55 21.30 5.86
CA LYS A 133 15.41 21.25 7.30
C LYS A 133 15.87 19.92 7.90
N THR A 134 16.45 20.01 9.08
CA THR A 134 16.89 18.86 9.90
C THR A 134 16.39 19.00 11.35
N ARG A 135 16.49 17.94 12.14
CA ARG A 135 16.08 17.92 13.56
C ARG A 135 17.03 18.74 14.45
N ASP A 136 18.32 18.66 14.19
CA ASP A 136 19.37 19.24 15.03
C ASP A 136 20.27 20.28 14.31
N GLY A 137 19.88 20.70 13.11
CA GLY A 137 20.60 21.65 12.27
C GLY A 137 21.74 21.02 11.45
N SER A 138 21.86 19.68 11.46
CA SER A 138 22.90 18.98 10.70
C SER A 138 22.38 17.67 10.07
N PHE A 139 23.04 17.22 8.99
CA PHE A 139 22.72 15.95 8.34
C PHE A 139 23.98 15.25 7.83
N SER A 140 23.84 13.96 7.54
CA SER A 140 24.89 13.20 6.87
C SER A 140 24.26 12.16 5.92
N LEU A 141 24.53 12.31 4.63
CA LEU A 141 24.23 11.32 3.62
C LEU A 141 25.43 10.38 3.46
N ASN A 142 25.18 9.08 3.54
CA ASN A 142 26.20 8.05 3.35
C ASN A 142 26.48 7.80 1.88
N ASP A 143 25.45 7.95 1.03
CA ASP A 143 25.53 7.76 -0.41
C ASP A 143 24.35 8.44 -1.12
N ILE A 144 24.51 8.66 -2.43
CA ILE A 144 23.47 9.13 -3.36
C ILE A 144 23.64 8.33 -4.64
N ASP A 145 22.59 7.60 -5.05
CA ASP A 145 22.54 6.99 -6.38
C ASP A 145 21.69 7.84 -7.33
N VAL A 146 22.07 7.86 -8.61
CA VAL A 146 21.41 8.61 -9.67
C VAL A 146 21.06 7.64 -10.78
N LEU A 147 19.78 7.49 -11.08
CA LEU A 147 19.30 6.43 -11.95
C LEU A 147 18.40 6.95 -13.06
N ASN A 148 18.46 6.26 -14.19
CA ASN A 148 17.39 6.25 -15.19
C ASN A 148 16.74 4.86 -15.15
N ALA A 149 15.78 4.67 -14.25
CA ALA A 149 15.09 3.41 -14.05
C ALA A 149 14.00 3.25 -15.13
N VAL A 150 14.40 2.69 -16.28
CA VAL A 150 13.50 2.42 -17.41
C VAL A 150 13.63 0.97 -17.82
N HIS A 151 12.53 0.23 -17.76
CA HIS A 151 12.52 -1.18 -18.15
C HIS A 151 11.11 -1.69 -18.48
N THR A 152 11.03 -2.67 -19.35
CA THR A 152 9.77 -3.31 -19.72
C THR A 152 9.41 -4.40 -18.74
N ARG A 153 8.20 -4.36 -18.20
CA ARG A 153 7.59 -5.47 -17.46
C ARG A 153 6.42 -6.05 -18.24
N THR A 154 6.24 -7.35 -18.14
CA THR A 154 5.12 -8.04 -18.80
C THR A 154 3.80 -7.85 -18.05
N SER A 155 3.87 -7.59 -16.74
CA SER A 155 2.72 -7.34 -15.90
C SER A 155 3.11 -6.53 -14.66
N PHE A 156 2.23 -5.62 -14.27
CA PHE A 156 2.23 -4.95 -12.97
C PHE A 156 0.78 -4.57 -12.68
N GLY A 157 0.18 -5.23 -11.69
CA GLY A 157 -1.24 -5.07 -11.36
C GLY A 157 -1.48 -3.96 -10.34
N VAL A 158 -2.72 -3.51 -10.26
CA VAL A 158 -3.21 -2.65 -9.19
C VAL A 158 -4.49 -3.27 -8.65
N THR A 159 -4.42 -3.81 -7.45
CA THR A 159 -5.57 -4.41 -6.75
C THR A 159 -6.23 -3.36 -5.87
N ALA A 160 -7.49 -3.07 -6.13
CA ALA A 160 -8.29 -2.17 -5.29
C ALA A 160 -9.24 -2.97 -4.39
N HIS A 161 -9.02 -2.89 -3.07
CA HIS A 161 -10.05 -3.34 -2.13
C HIS A 161 -11.20 -2.34 -2.13
N ALA A 162 -12.42 -2.81 -2.35
CA ALA A 162 -13.62 -2.00 -2.34
C ALA A 162 -14.59 -2.53 -1.28
N VAL A 163 -14.87 -1.72 -0.26
CA VAL A 163 -15.92 -2.05 0.69
C VAL A 163 -17.26 -2.02 -0.07
N THR A 164 -17.98 -3.12 -0.06
CA THR A 164 -19.09 -3.38 -1.00
C THR A 164 -20.14 -2.29 -1.02
N ASP A 165 -20.49 -1.70 0.13
CA ASP A 165 -21.49 -0.63 0.24
C ASP A 165 -21.06 0.69 -0.42
N THR A 166 -19.75 0.93 -0.54
CA THR A 166 -19.22 2.16 -1.13
C THR A 166 -19.31 2.20 -2.66
N ILE A 167 -19.57 1.05 -3.30
CA ILE A 167 -19.63 0.92 -4.76
C ILE A 167 -20.99 0.44 -5.28
N LEU A 168 -22.05 0.57 -4.48
CA LEU A 168 -23.42 0.19 -4.88
C LEU A 168 -24.08 1.22 -5.82
N SER A 169 -23.63 2.46 -5.84
CA SER A 169 -24.09 3.45 -6.82
C SER A 169 -23.25 3.36 -8.09
N PRO A 170 -23.85 3.43 -9.29
CA PRO A 170 -23.09 3.48 -10.55
C PRO A 170 -22.08 4.64 -10.62
N ASP A 171 -22.42 5.78 -10.01
CA ASP A 171 -21.56 6.98 -9.99
C ASP A 171 -20.39 6.90 -8.98
N SER A 172 -20.32 5.82 -8.19
CA SER A 172 -19.24 5.63 -7.21
C SER A 172 -17.94 5.11 -7.83
N ILE A 173 -17.98 4.66 -9.07
CA ILE A 173 -16.80 4.15 -9.78
C ILE A 173 -16.33 5.20 -10.79
N ASP A 174 -15.11 5.71 -10.57
CA ASP A 174 -14.47 6.65 -11.48
C ASP A 174 -13.89 5.89 -12.70
N PRO A 175 -14.34 6.20 -13.93
CA PRO A 175 -13.83 5.53 -15.14
C PRO A 175 -12.31 5.65 -15.33
N THR A 176 -11.72 6.75 -14.85
CA THR A 176 -10.28 6.99 -14.96
C THR A 176 -9.51 6.03 -14.06
N HIS A 177 -10.01 5.76 -12.85
CA HIS A 177 -9.40 4.79 -11.94
C HIS A 177 -9.40 3.37 -12.54
N LEU A 178 -10.45 2.99 -13.28
CA LEU A 178 -10.52 1.68 -13.94
C LEU A 178 -9.49 1.47 -15.07
N GLN A 179 -8.86 2.52 -15.56
CA GLN A 179 -7.74 2.39 -16.51
C GLN A 179 -6.46 1.92 -15.83
N VAL A 180 -6.40 2.03 -14.50
CA VAL A 180 -5.24 1.68 -13.67
C VAL A 180 -5.47 0.37 -12.93
N ILE A 181 -6.71 0.14 -12.47
CA ILE A 181 -7.07 -1.02 -11.64
C ILE A 181 -7.16 -2.27 -12.51
N SER A 182 -6.36 -3.28 -12.17
CA SER A 182 -6.39 -4.61 -12.78
C SER A 182 -7.30 -5.59 -12.05
N ASP A 183 -7.49 -5.40 -10.74
CA ASP A 183 -8.19 -6.33 -9.87
C ASP A 183 -9.04 -5.59 -8.83
N PHE A 184 -10.26 -6.05 -8.59
CA PHE A 184 -11.10 -5.63 -7.47
C PHE A 184 -11.27 -6.74 -6.46
N ILE A 185 -11.12 -6.44 -5.18
CA ILE A 185 -11.51 -7.32 -4.08
C ILE A 185 -12.73 -6.72 -3.39
N LEU A 186 -13.89 -7.35 -3.53
CA LEU A 186 -15.14 -6.92 -2.92
C LEU A 186 -15.16 -7.35 -1.46
N PHE A 187 -15.09 -6.39 -0.55
CA PHE A 187 -14.90 -6.60 0.88
C PHE A 187 -16.21 -6.43 1.67
N GLY A 188 -16.39 -7.25 2.71
CA GLY A 188 -17.41 -7.07 3.73
C GLY A 188 -18.78 -7.67 3.42
N ALA A 189 -18.99 -8.28 2.23
CA ALA A 189 -20.29 -8.85 1.86
C ALA A 189 -20.50 -10.30 2.32
N VAL A 190 -19.42 -11.07 2.45
CA VAL A 190 -19.50 -12.51 2.74
C VAL A 190 -18.67 -12.85 3.97
N THR A 191 -19.27 -13.65 4.85
CA THR A 191 -18.58 -14.20 6.02
C THR A 191 -18.75 -15.73 6.04
N PHE A 192 -17.89 -16.43 6.75
CA PHE A 192 -18.10 -17.86 7.08
C PHE A 192 -18.06 -18.06 8.60
N ASP A 193 -18.81 -19.05 9.07
CA ASP A 193 -18.89 -19.41 10.48
C ASP A 193 -17.93 -20.55 10.85
N GLU A 194 -17.92 -20.97 12.12
CA GLU A 194 -17.08 -22.04 12.66
C GLU A 194 -17.37 -23.43 12.02
N THR A 195 -18.46 -23.58 11.30
CA THR A 195 -18.83 -24.81 10.56
C THR A 195 -18.48 -24.75 9.08
N GLY A 196 -17.86 -23.65 8.63
CA GLY A 196 -17.50 -23.41 7.24
C GLY A 196 -18.67 -23.02 6.34
N LYS A 197 -19.81 -22.61 6.91
CA LYS A 197 -20.98 -22.13 6.16
C LYS A 197 -20.89 -20.66 5.84
N LEU A 198 -21.19 -20.29 4.59
CA LEU A 198 -21.23 -18.89 4.18
C LEU A 198 -22.53 -18.21 4.62
N SER A 199 -22.40 -16.95 4.98
CA SER A 199 -23.51 -16.02 5.17
C SER A 199 -23.21 -14.70 4.47
N TYR A 200 -24.31 -13.96 4.17
CA TYR A 200 -24.23 -12.71 3.42
C TYR A 200 -24.76 -11.57 4.29
N ASN A 201 -23.95 -10.53 4.43
CA ASN A 201 -24.32 -9.35 5.21
C ASN A 201 -25.40 -8.53 4.50
N GLU A 202 -26.25 -7.86 5.25
CA GLU A 202 -27.25 -6.93 4.71
C GLU A 202 -26.65 -5.53 4.56
N PHE A 203 -27.03 -4.83 3.49
CA PHE A 203 -26.61 -3.46 3.21
C PHE A 203 -27.81 -2.54 3.08
N THR A 204 -27.56 -1.23 3.13
CA THR A 204 -28.60 -0.22 2.89
C THR A 204 -28.26 0.53 1.58
N LEU A 205 -29.18 0.46 0.61
CA LEU A 205 -29.13 1.24 -0.62
C LEU A 205 -30.40 2.07 -0.75
N ASP A 206 -30.28 3.40 -0.89
CA ASP A 206 -31.40 4.35 -1.00
C ASP A 206 -32.43 4.20 0.14
N GLY A 207 -31.94 3.95 1.36
CA GLY A 207 -32.77 3.76 2.55
C GLY A 207 -33.53 2.42 2.62
N LYS A 208 -33.23 1.48 1.73
CA LYS A 208 -33.77 0.12 1.70
C LYS A 208 -32.72 -0.89 2.07
N THR A 209 -33.08 -1.89 2.85
CA THR A 209 -32.22 -3.03 3.11
C THR A 209 -32.20 -3.94 1.89
N ILE A 210 -31.01 -4.29 1.41
CA ILE A 210 -30.76 -5.26 0.35
C ILE A 210 -29.92 -6.42 0.91
N SER A 211 -30.08 -7.60 0.35
CA SER A 211 -29.25 -8.76 0.72
C SER A 211 -27.82 -8.58 0.23
N GLY A 212 -26.86 -9.19 0.92
CA GLY A 212 -25.46 -9.17 0.47
C GLY A 212 -25.26 -9.81 -0.90
N GLN A 213 -26.08 -10.78 -1.27
CA GLN A 213 -26.07 -11.34 -2.63
C GLN A 213 -26.48 -10.30 -3.68
N ASP A 214 -27.52 -9.50 -3.40
CA ASP A 214 -27.95 -8.46 -4.33
C ASP A 214 -26.95 -7.29 -4.34
N ALA A 215 -26.34 -6.98 -3.20
CA ALA A 215 -25.25 -6.00 -3.11
C ALA A 215 -24.05 -6.41 -3.97
N LEU A 216 -23.59 -7.66 -3.87
CA LEU A 216 -22.52 -8.20 -4.72
C LEU A 216 -22.85 -8.13 -6.21
N LYS A 217 -24.07 -8.57 -6.60
CA LYS A 217 -24.52 -8.46 -8.00
C LYS A 217 -24.49 -7.03 -8.51
N THR A 218 -24.95 -6.09 -7.68
CA THR A 218 -24.95 -4.66 -8.00
C THR A 218 -23.53 -4.13 -8.14
N ALA A 219 -22.63 -4.42 -7.19
CA ALA A 219 -21.25 -4.00 -7.23
C ALA A 219 -20.51 -4.54 -8.46
N ILE A 220 -20.66 -5.84 -8.75
CA ILE A 220 -20.09 -6.48 -9.95
C ILE A 220 -20.62 -5.82 -11.22
N ALA A 221 -21.93 -5.60 -11.30
CA ALA A 221 -22.55 -4.95 -12.46
C ALA A 221 -22.04 -3.51 -12.64
N ASN A 222 -21.89 -2.74 -11.57
CA ASN A 222 -21.36 -1.37 -11.63
C ASN A 222 -19.90 -1.36 -12.14
N ILE A 223 -19.05 -2.28 -11.68
CA ILE A 223 -17.66 -2.40 -12.17
C ILE A 223 -17.66 -2.74 -13.67
N ARG A 224 -18.46 -3.73 -14.09
CA ARG A 224 -18.52 -4.20 -15.48
C ARG A 224 -19.20 -3.20 -16.44
N ALA A 225 -20.02 -2.26 -15.93
CA ALA A 225 -20.75 -1.30 -16.74
C ALA A 225 -19.89 -0.11 -17.20
N VAL A 226 -18.69 0.09 -16.67
CA VAL A 226 -17.84 1.23 -17.04
C VAL A 226 -17.23 1.01 -18.42
N GLU A 227 -17.63 1.85 -19.38
CA GLU A 227 -17.17 1.75 -20.76
C GLU A 227 -15.69 2.16 -20.91
N GLY A 228 -14.95 1.47 -21.78
CA GLY A 228 -13.60 1.83 -22.17
C GLY A 228 -12.50 1.42 -21.19
N SER A 229 -12.83 0.70 -20.12
CA SER A 229 -11.85 0.07 -19.22
C SER A 229 -11.40 -1.29 -19.74
N SER A 230 -10.19 -1.71 -19.37
CA SER A 230 -9.85 -3.13 -19.33
C SER A 230 -10.80 -3.78 -18.33
N GLU A 231 -11.38 -4.94 -18.64
CA GLU A 231 -12.20 -5.64 -17.65
C GLU A 231 -11.32 -6.10 -16.48
N PRO A 232 -11.43 -5.48 -15.28
CA PRO A 232 -10.65 -5.91 -14.14
C PRO A 232 -11.10 -7.29 -13.65
N ALA A 233 -10.19 -8.08 -13.13
CA ALA A 233 -10.57 -9.30 -12.42
C ALA A 233 -11.29 -8.93 -11.12
N ILE A 234 -12.28 -9.74 -10.73
CA ILE A 234 -13.09 -9.50 -9.53
C ILE A 234 -12.97 -10.69 -8.58
N TYR A 235 -12.64 -10.39 -7.33
CA TYR A 235 -12.59 -11.37 -6.24
C TYR A 235 -13.60 -11.01 -5.17
N ILE A 236 -14.19 -12.03 -4.55
CA ILE A 236 -15.02 -11.83 -3.36
C ILE A 236 -14.19 -12.17 -2.13
N ASN A 237 -14.08 -11.19 -1.22
CA ASN A 237 -13.41 -11.40 0.07
C ASN A 237 -14.29 -12.19 1.03
N LEU A 238 -13.71 -13.16 1.71
CA LEU A 238 -14.33 -14.00 2.72
C LEU A 238 -13.74 -13.66 4.09
N LEU A 239 -14.57 -13.13 4.98
CA LEU A 239 -14.21 -12.87 6.37
C LEU A 239 -14.59 -14.09 7.23
N GLY A 240 -13.67 -14.54 8.03
CA GLY A 240 -13.87 -15.66 8.92
C GLY A 240 -14.54 -15.29 10.25
N PRO A 241 -14.69 -16.28 11.14
CA PRO A 241 -15.24 -16.04 12.47
C PRO A 241 -14.41 -15.01 13.24
N ASP A 242 -15.11 -14.08 13.90
CA ASP A 242 -14.48 -13.04 14.72
C ASP A 242 -14.37 -13.44 16.20
N GLY A 243 -13.58 -12.69 16.97
CA GLY A 243 -13.35 -12.89 18.39
C GLY A 243 -12.10 -12.17 18.87
N ASP A 244 -11.73 -12.35 20.13
CA ASP A 244 -10.38 -12.04 20.57
C ASP A 244 -9.36 -12.95 19.86
N VAL A 245 -8.07 -12.62 20.00
CA VAL A 245 -6.99 -13.27 19.23
C VAL A 245 -6.99 -14.79 19.35
N ASP A 246 -7.11 -15.32 20.57
CA ASP A 246 -7.07 -16.77 20.80
C ASP A 246 -8.34 -17.44 20.27
N THR A 247 -9.50 -16.87 20.53
CA THR A 247 -10.81 -17.35 20.10
C THR A 247 -10.94 -17.32 18.56
N LYS A 248 -10.47 -16.23 17.93
CA LYS A 248 -10.46 -16.10 16.46
C LYS A 248 -9.62 -17.23 15.83
N GLU A 249 -8.40 -17.47 16.34
CA GLU A 249 -7.53 -18.53 15.82
C GLU A 249 -8.12 -19.92 16.05
N GLU A 250 -8.71 -20.20 17.24
CA GLU A 250 -9.35 -21.48 17.52
C GLU A 250 -10.52 -21.78 16.56
N LYS A 251 -11.38 -20.80 16.32
CA LYS A 251 -12.49 -20.92 15.38
C LYS A 251 -12.04 -21.15 13.93
N HIS A 252 -11.04 -20.39 13.47
CA HIS A 252 -10.46 -20.60 12.15
C HIS A 252 -9.81 -21.96 12.00
N ASN A 253 -9.07 -22.43 13.03
CA ASN A 253 -8.46 -23.75 13.02
C ASN A 253 -9.51 -24.84 12.96
N GLN A 254 -10.63 -24.72 13.68
CA GLN A 254 -11.75 -25.65 13.61
C GLN A 254 -12.28 -25.74 12.17
N VAL A 255 -12.50 -24.60 11.48
CA VAL A 255 -12.94 -24.62 10.09
C VAL A 255 -11.92 -25.31 9.19
N PHE A 256 -10.65 -24.91 9.27
CA PHE A 256 -9.61 -25.39 8.35
C PHE A 256 -9.23 -26.87 8.59
N GLU A 257 -9.39 -27.39 9.81
CA GLU A 257 -9.07 -28.77 10.12
C GLU A 257 -10.26 -29.72 10.04
N GLU A 258 -11.46 -29.29 10.47
CA GLU A 258 -12.62 -30.15 10.62
C GLU A 258 -13.71 -29.88 9.57
N HIS A 259 -13.81 -28.66 9.03
CA HIS A 259 -14.88 -28.22 8.15
C HIS A 259 -14.37 -27.67 6.80
N ALA A 260 -13.12 -27.92 6.44
CA ALA A 260 -12.51 -27.45 5.20
C ALA A 260 -13.34 -27.85 3.95
N ASP A 261 -13.80 -29.10 3.90
CA ASP A 261 -14.61 -29.61 2.77
C ASP A 261 -15.95 -28.85 2.66
N THR A 262 -16.55 -28.47 3.79
CA THR A 262 -17.77 -27.67 3.81
C THR A 262 -17.51 -26.29 3.24
N LEU A 263 -16.47 -25.59 3.74
CA LEU A 263 -16.12 -24.25 3.27
C LEU A 263 -15.74 -24.26 1.78
N ILE A 264 -14.99 -25.26 1.31
CA ILE A 264 -14.63 -25.43 -0.09
C ILE A 264 -15.89 -25.59 -0.95
N ALA A 265 -16.85 -26.42 -0.54
CA ALA A 265 -18.10 -26.60 -1.28
C ALA A 265 -18.95 -25.32 -1.32
N GLU A 266 -18.99 -24.54 -0.25
CA GLU A 266 -19.65 -23.24 -0.20
C GLU A 266 -18.96 -22.24 -1.14
N ILE A 267 -17.62 -22.20 -1.18
CA ILE A 267 -16.85 -21.36 -2.10
C ILE A 267 -17.11 -21.74 -3.55
N GLN A 268 -17.15 -23.04 -3.88
CA GLN A 268 -17.52 -23.50 -5.23
C GLN A 268 -18.93 -23.03 -5.62
N ASN A 269 -19.89 -23.10 -4.71
CA ASN A 269 -21.24 -22.59 -4.93
C ASN A 269 -21.28 -21.07 -5.13
N LEU A 270 -20.49 -20.32 -4.35
CA LEU A 270 -20.35 -18.88 -4.50
C LEU A 270 -19.77 -18.53 -5.88
N LEU A 271 -18.67 -19.17 -6.29
CA LEU A 271 -18.03 -18.96 -7.59
C LEU A 271 -18.93 -19.35 -8.78
N ASN A 272 -19.82 -20.33 -8.60
CA ASN A 272 -20.85 -20.69 -9.60
C ASN A 272 -22.03 -19.70 -9.63
N THR A 273 -22.25 -18.96 -8.54
CA THR A 273 -23.37 -18.00 -8.43
C THR A 273 -23.01 -16.64 -8.98
N PHE A 274 -21.74 -16.22 -8.79
CA PHE A 274 -21.24 -14.94 -9.21
C PHE A 274 -20.19 -15.12 -10.32
N ASP A 275 -20.28 -14.29 -11.36
CA ASP A 275 -19.28 -14.24 -12.44
C ASP A 275 -18.05 -13.45 -11.96
N VAL A 276 -17.19 -14.12 -11.19
CA VAL A 276 -15.98 -13.56 -10.60
C VAL A 276 -14.77 -14.47 -10.85
N ASP A 277 -13.58 -13.91 -10.76
CA ASP A 277 -12.32 -14.54 -11.14
C ASP A 277 -11.68 -15.34 -10.01
N GLY A 278 -12.10 -15.09 -8.76
CA GLY A 278 -11.56 -15.78 -7.61
C GLY A 278 -12.17 -15.37 -6.27
N VAL A 279 -11.51 -15.81 -5.23
CA VAL A 279 -11.82 -15.45 -3.84
C VAL A 279 -10.60 -14.84 -3.16
N ALA A 280 -10.86 -14.00 -2.18
CA ALA A 280 -9.83 -13.41 -1.34
C ALA A 280 -10.09 -13.73 0.13
N PHE A 281 -9.03 -13.82 0.93
CA PHE A 281 -9.12 -14.02 2.37
C PHE A 281 -8.35 -12.93 3.08
N ASP A 282 -9.00 -12.33 4.07
CA ASP A 282 -8.40 -11.41 5.01
C ASP A 282 -8.51 -12.01 6.40
N TYR A 283 -7.53 -12.87 6.72
CA TYR A 283 -7.43 -13.53 8.02
C TYR A 283 -6.29 -12.90 8.84
N GLU A 284 -6.65 -12.02 9.74
CA GLU A 284 -5.72 -11.29 10.60
C GLU A 284 -5.73 -11.86 12.04
N TYR A 285 -4.80 -12.70 12.46
CA TYR A 285 -3.82 -13.55 11.74
C TYR A 285 -3.72 -14.87 12.45
N PRO A 286 -3.17 -15.95 11.87
CA PRO A 286 -2.71 -17.08 12.65
C PRO A 286 -1.56 -16.64 13.59
N TYR A 287 -1.66 -16.93 14.86
CA TYR A 287 -0.64 -16.61 15.86
C TYR A 287 0.33 -17.76 16.07
N LYS A 288 -0.23 -18.97 16.19
CA LYS A 288 0.49 -20.20 16.49
C LYS A 288 0.95 -20.88 15.20
N ASN A 289 2.03 -21.60 15.26
CA ASN A 289 2.49 -22.40 14.12
C ASN A 289 1.45 -23.45 13.68
N SER A 290 0.58 -23.93 14.59
CA SER A 290 -0.56 -24.80 14.28
C SER A 290 -1.56 -24.09 13.36
N GLY A 291 -1.91 -22.86 13.66
CA GLY A 291 -2.82 -22.05 12.83
C GLY A 291 -2.28 -21.84 11.42
N TRP A 292 -1.01 -21.49 11.29
CA TRP A 292 -0.36 -21.36 9.97
C TRP A 292 -0.36 -22.68 9.19
N LYS A 293 -0.20 -23.82 9.86
CA LYS A 293 -0.27 -25.15 9.22
C LYS A 293 -1.69 -25.49 8.78
N ALA A 294 -2.69 -25.24 9.64
CA ALA A 294 -4.11 -25.47 9.30
C ALA A 294 -4.52 -24.60 8.10
N TYR A 295 -4.22 -23.32 8.14
CA TYR A 295 -4.51 -22.40 7.03
C TYR A 295 -3.80 -22.82 5.74
N SER A 296 -2.50 -23.16 5.82
CA SER A 296 -1.74 -23.66 4.66
C SER A 296 -2.36 -24.91 4.03
N LYS A 297 -2.79 -25.87 4.86
CA LYS A 297 -3.45 -27.10 4.38
C LYS A 297 -4.77 -26.80 3.67
N PHE A 298 -5.56 -25.87 4.22
CA PHE A 298 -6.82 -25.42 3.61
C PHE A 298 -6.56 -24.76 2.25
N LEU A 299 -5.61 -23.82 2.14
CA LEU A 299 -5.28 -23.14 0.88
C LEU A 299 -4.87 -24.12 -0.22
N VAL A 300 -4.05 -25.12 0.10
CA VAL A 300 -3.65 -26.18 -0.85
C VAL A 300 -4.85 -27.05 -1.29
N ALA A 301 -5.80 -27.31 -0.39
CA ALA A 301 -7.00 -28.05 -0.72
C ALA A 301 -7.97 -27.24 -1.59
N LEU A 302 -8.09 -25.95 -1.29
CA LEU A 302 -8.93 -25.03 -2.05
C LEU A 302 -8.41 -24.86 -3.48
N ASP A 303 -7.11 -24.62 -3.68
CA ASP A 303 -6.48 -24.50 -5.00
C ASP A 303 -6.82 -25.71 -5.90
N LYS A 304 -6.71 -26.91 -5.37
CA LYS A 304 -7.07 -28.13 -6.08
C LYS A 304 -8.57 -28.24 -6.43
N ALA A 305 -9.42 -27.62 -5.61
CA ALA A 305 -10.88 -27.69 -5.78
C ALA A 305 -11.41 -26.62 -6.75
N ILE A 306 -10.66 -25.55 -6.98
CA ILE A 306 -11.03 -24.42 -7.86
C ILE A 306 -9.94 -24.11 -8.90
N PRO A 307 -9.46 -25.09 -9.71
CA PRO A 307 -8.25 -24.96 -10.53
C PRO A 307 -8.32 -23.85 -11.60
N ASP A 308 -9.53 -23.42 -11.96
CA ASP A 308 -9.77 -22.37 -12.96
C ASP A 308 -10.05 -21.00 -12.33
N LYS A 309 -9.93 -20.88 -11.02
CA LYS A 309 -10.17 -19.65 -10.25
C LYS A 309 -8.95 -19.34 -9.40
N LYS A 310 -8.81 -18.09 -9.01
CA LYS A 310 -7.64 -17.60 -8.28
C LYS A 310 -7.89 -17.42 -6.79
N ILE A 311 -6.84 -17.52 -6.01
CA ILE A 311 -6.82 -17.30 -4.57
C ILE A 311 -5.91 -16.10 -4.28
N SER A 312 -6.48 -15.05 -3.67
CA SER A 312 -5.74 -13.92 -3.11
C SER A 312 -5.80 -13.95 -1.58
N ILE A 313 -4.74 -13.54 -0.90
CA ILE A 313 -4.74 -13.45 0.56
C ILE A 313 -4.07 -12.17 1.04
N SER A 314 -4.68 -11.53 2.04
CA SER A 314 -4.07 -10.39 2.75
C SER A 314 -3.15 -10.91 3.84
N LEU A 315 -1.95 -10.35 3.93
CA LEU A 315 -0.92 -10.72 4.91
C LEU A 315 -0.23 -9.49 5.50
N ALA A 316 0.12 -9.59 6.77
CA ALA A 316 0.98 -8.60 7.42
C ALA A 316 2.47 -8.84 7.09
N PRO A 317 3.26 -7.79 6.82
CA PRO A 317 4.65 -7.91 6.39
C PRO A 317 5.63 -8.27 7.53
N TRP A 318 5.15 -8.85 8.61
CA TRP A 318 5.96 -9.30 9.76
C TRP A 318 5.62 -10.70 10.26
N GLY A 319 4.64 -11.39 9.67
CA GLY A 319 4.09 -12.59 10.30
C GLY A 319 3.81 -13.79 9.39
N GLY A 320 3.87 -13.66 8.09
CA GLY A 320 3.51 -14.73 7.16
C GLY A 320 4.39 -15.99 7.32
N LYS A 321 3.77 -17.15 7.64
CA LYS A 321 4.47 -18.45 7.84
C LYS A 321 3.79 -19.58 7.08
N LEU A 322 3.33 -19.30 5.85
CA LEU A 322 2.77 -20.34 5.00
C LEU A 322 3.83 -21.41 4.66
N THR A 323 3.37 -22.65 4.49
CA THR A 323 4.22 -23.72 3.93
C THR A 323 4.53 -23.45 2.46
N ASP A 324 5.60 -24.03 1.94
CA ASP A 324 5.98 -23.84 0.54
C ASP A 324 4.90 -24.32 -0.44
N ASP A 325 4.17 -25.40 -0.12
CA ASP A 325 3.04 -25.87 -0.91
C ASP A 325 1.90 -24.84 -0.93
N ALA A 326 1.61 -24.19 0.21
CA ALA A 326 0.59 -23.15 0.28
C ALA A 326 1.04 -21.87 -0.43
N LYS A 327 2.34 -21.53 -0.35
CA LYS A 327 2.91 -20.41 -1.14
C LYS A 327 2.78 -20.68 -2.65
N ALA A 328 2.87 -21.93 -3.09
CA ALA A 328 2.66 -22.28 -4.48
C ALA A 328 1.18 -22.17 -4.89
N ALA A 329 0.26 -22.57 -4.00
CA ALA A 329 -1.18 -22.61 -4.22
C ALA A 329 -1.86 -21.24 -4.27
N VAL A 330 -1.29 -20.23 -3.62
CA VAL A 330 -1.81 -18.84 -3.64
C VAL A 330 -1.33 -18.13 -4.90
N ASP A 331 -2.24 -17.42 -5.56
CA ASP A 331 -1.94 -16.63 -6.76
C ASP A 331 -1.42 -15.24 -6.43
N ASN A 332 -2.07 -14.53 -5.48
CA ASN A 332 -1.74 -13.17 -5.13
C ASN A 332 -1.60 -13.00 -3.61
N TYR A 333 -0.56 -12.29 -3.20
CA TYR A 333 -0.36 -11.84 -1.82
C TYR A 333 -0.58 -10.33 -1.76
N GLU A 334 -1.54 -9.90 -0.95
CA GLU A 334 -1.87 -8.51 -0.68
C GLU A 334 -1.18 -8.11 0.64
N TRP A 335 0.02 -7.53 0.55
CA TRP A 335 0.79 -7.19 1.75
C TRP A 335 0.29 -5.90 2.37
N MET A 336 -0.27 -5.97 3.55
CA MET A 336 -0.80 -4.82 4.31
C MET A 336 0.35 -3.96 4.88
N SER A 337 1.04 -3.24 3.99
CA SER A 337 2.20 -2.40 4.30
C SER A 337 1.75 -1.03 4.85
N TYR A 338 0.83 -1.06 5.82
CA TYR A 338 0.24 0.09 6.49
C TYR A 338 -0.13 -0.24 7.94
N ASP A 339 -0.69 0.72 8.68
CA ASP A 339 -0.93 0.67 10.13
C ASP A 339 0.36 0.40 10.93
N LEU A 340 1.48 0.81 10.36
CA LEU A 340 2.80 0.84 10.95
C LEU A 340 3.26 2.29 11.06
N PHE A 341 3.93 2.61 12.16
CA PHE A 341 4.30 3.98 12.49
C PHE A 341 5.79 4.07 12.78
N ASP A 342 6.42 5.15 12.33
CA ASP A 342 7.78 5.47 12.77
C ASP A 342 7.79 6.13 14.18
N ASP A 343 8.97 6.58 14.61
CA ASP A 343 9.17 7.22 15.91
C ASP A 343 8.47 8.58 16.03
N ASP A 344 8.21 9.26 14.89
CA ASP A 344 7.44 10.50 14.86
C ASP A 344 5.92 10.27 14.85
N GLY A 345 5.48 9.03 14.82
CA GLY A 345 4.09 8.65 14.68
C GLY A 345 3.55 8.82 13.24
N TYR A 346 4.42 8.86 12.23
CA TYR A 346 4.01 8.95 10.84
C TYR A 346 3.52 7.58 10.35
N HIS A 347 2.28 7.57 9.89
CA HIS A 347 1.60 6.36 9.42
C HIS A 347 2.13 5.91 8.06
N ALA A 348 2.51 4.65 7.97
CA ALA A 348 3.02 4.03 6.75
C ALA A 348 4.07 4.90 6.01
N PRO A 349 5.18 5.30 6.68
CA PRO A 349 6.26 6.03 6.03
C PRO A 349 6.89 5.21 4.90
N PHE A 350 7.81 5.80 4.13
CA PHE A 350 8.45 5.08 3.01
C PHE A 350 9.19 3.82 3.46
N SER A 351 9.79 3.83 4.65
CA SER A 351 10.52 2.68 5.22
C SER A 351 9.67 1.40 5.29
N VAL A 352 8.35 1.52 5.48
CA VAL A 352 7.46 0.35 5.49
C VAL A 352 7.49 -0.40 4.16
N ALA A 353 7.67 0.27 3.03
CA ALA A 353 7.81 -0.38 1.74
C ALA A 353 9.11 -1.19 1.64
N THR A 354 10.22 -0.64 2.12
CA THR A 354 11.52 -1.34 2.16
C THR A 354 11.53 -2.50 3.14
N ASP A 355 10.96 -2.30 4.33
CA ASP A 355 10.85 -3.34 5.36
C ASP A 355 10.00 -4.52 4.86
N THR A 356 8.93 -4.23 4.11
CA THR A 356 8.12 -5.27 3.45
C THR A 356 8.97 -6.05 2.44
N ALA A 357 9.71 -5.37 1.57
CA ALA A 357 10.56 -6.02 0.59
C ALA A 357 11.63 -6.93 1.24
N ASP A 358 12.25 -6.44 2.31
CA ASP A 358 13.25 -7.19 3.08
C ASP A 358 12.64 -8.42 3.76
N PHE A 359 11.45 -8.28 4.34
CA PHE A 359 10.71 -9.39 4.92
C PHE A 359 10.39 -10.47 3.88
N LEU A 360 9.91 -10.08 2.69
CA LEU A 360 9.57 -11.02 1.62
C LEU A 360 10.79 -11.82 1.16
N ASN A 361 11.90 -11.13 0.93
CA ASN A 361 13.17 -11.76 0.56
C ASN A 361 13.67 -12.74 1.63
N ALA A 362 13.60 -12.34 2.90
CA ALA A 362 14.03 -13.18 4.03
C ALA A 362 13.12 -14.38 4.27
N SER A 363 11.82 -14.25 3.97
CA SER A 363 10.80 -15.27 4.24
C SER A 363 10.50 -16.15 3.02
N GLY A 364 11.14 -15.90 1.88
CA GLY A 364 11.00 -16.69 0.65
C GLY A 364 9.62 -16.59 0.01
N TYR A 365 8.98 -15.43 0.09
CA TYR A 365 7.78 -15.12 -0.70
C TYR A 365 8.18 -14.62 -2.08
N ASP A 366 7.42 -15.02 -3.08
CA ASP A 366 7.65 -14.62 -4.46
C ASP A 366 7.15 -13.19 -4.71
N LEU A 367 8.07 -12.29 -5.04
CA LEU A 367 7.75 -10.90 -5.39
C LEU A 367 6.82 -10.81 -6.60
N GLN A 368 6.92 -11.77 -7.56
CA GLN A 368 6.06 -11.82 -8.75
C GLN A 368 4.59 -12.20 -8.43
N LYS A 369 4.31 -12.59 -7.18
CA LYS A 369 2.96 -12.82 -6.66
C LYS A 369 2.58 -11.83 -5.57
N SER A 370 3.44 -10.87 -5.24
CA SER A 370 3.31 -9.98 -4.07
C SER A 370 2.98 -8.56 -4.51
N ALA A 371 1.84 -8.03 -4.06
CA ALA A 371 1.45 -6.64 -4.20
C ALA A 371 1.81 -5.85 -2.94
N LEU A 372 2.45 -4.68 -3.10
CA LEU A 372 2.78 -3.78 -2.00
C LEU A 372 1.57 -2.95 -1.59
N GLY A 373 1.18 -3.01 -0.32
CA GLY A 373 0.01 -2.31 0.21
C GLY A 373 0.20 -0.81 0.38
N LEU A 374 -0.82 -0.06 0.02
CA LEU A 374 -0.92 1.38 0.18
C LEU A 374 -2.17 1.75 0.98
N PRO A 375 -2.05 2.56 2.04
CA PRO A 375 -3.21 3.16 2.68
C PRO A 375 -3.65 4.38 1.89
N PHE A 376 -4.91 4.42 1.46
CA PHE A 376 -5.55 5.63 0.94
C PHE A 376 -6.26 6.41 2.06
N TYR A 377 -5.75 6.25 3.26
CA TYR A 377 -6.19 6.91 4.48
C TYR A 377 -5.01 7.30 5.35
N GLY A 378 -5.24 8.16 6.31
CA GLY A 378 -4.25 8.59 7.29
C GLY A 378 -4.65 8.30 8.72
N ARG A 379 -3.66 8.34 9.59
CA ARG A 379 -3.80 8.19 11.04
C ARG A 379 -3.20 9.39 11.76
N PRO A 380 -3.72 9.75 12.94
CA PRO A 380 -3.10 10.75 13.80
C PRO A 380 -1.68 10.35 14.24
N THR A 381 -0.82 11.35 14.41
CA THR A 381 0.58 11.14 14.82
C THR A 381 0.72 10.65 16.27
N ASP A 382 -0.34 10.71 17.08
CA ASP A 382 -0.41 10.09 18.40
C ASP A 382 -0.74 8.58 18.34
N LYS A 383 -0.85 8.03 17.13
CA LYS A 383 -1.13 6.61 16.84
C LYS A 383 -2.53 6.16 17.29
N SER A 384 -3.44 7.09 17.54
CA SER A 384 -4.83 6.76 17.80
C SER A 384 -5.50 6.16 16.55
N GLU A 385 -6.57 5.39 16.76
CA GLU A 385 -7.23 4.62 15.68
C GLU A 385 -8.19 5.44 14.82
N ILE A 386 -8.10 6.75 14.89
CA ILE A 386 -8.93 7.65 14.10
C ILE A 386 -8.54 7.53 12.63
N TRP A 387 -9.54 7.31 11.81
CA TRP A 387 -9.41 7.16 10.37
C TRP A 387 -9.68 8.48 9.65
N THR A 388 -8.87 8.81 8.65
CA THR A 388 -9.08 9.99 7.80
C THR A 388 -8.90 9.58 6.35
N ASN A 389 -9.96 9.68 5.53
CA ASN A 389 -9.85 9.37 4.11
C ASN A 389 -8.94 10.39 3.41
N TYR A 390 -8.18 9.93 2.42
CA TYR A 390 -7.26 10.81 1.71
C TYR A 390 -7.99 11.99 1.03
N TYR A 391 -9.15 11.75 0.39
CA TYR A 391 -9.91 12.82 -0.28
C TYR A 391 -10.28 13.99 0.65
N GLU A 392 -10.40 13.77 1.96
CA GLU A 392 -10.74 14.83 2.93
C GLU A 392 -9.59 15.82 3.15
N CYS A 393 -8.36 15.42 2.80
CA CYS A 393 -7.12 16.17 3.01
C CYS A 393 -6.39 16.52 1.72
N ALA A 394 -6.71 15.89 0.61
CA ALA A 394 -5.95 15.94 -0.66
C ALA A 394 -5.60 17.35 -1.11
N GLU A 395 -6.58 18.27 -1.13
CA GLU A 395 -6.34 19.66 -1.56
C GLU A 395 -5.36 20.41 -0.63
N ARG A 396 -5.39 20.16 0.67
CA ARG A 396 -4.49 20.80 1.65
C ARG A 396 -3.08 20.24 1.58
N LEU A 397 -2.96 18.96 1.31
CA LEU A 397 -1.68 18.26 1.15
C LEU A 397 -1.02 18.62 -0.19
N GLY A 398 -1.81 18.84 -1.23
CA GLY A 398 -1.29 18.96 -2.59
C GLY A 398 -0.51 17.70 -2.99
N LYS A 399 0.36 17.82 -3.98
CA LYS A 399 1.14 16.67 -4.47
C LYS A 399 2.21 16.16 -3.50
N TYR A 400 2.73 17.01 -2.60
CA TYR A 400 3.95 16.72 -1.85
C TYR A 400 3.78 16.61 -0.32
N GLY A 401 2.71 17.13 0.23
CA GLY A 401 2.51 17.18 1.68
C GLY A 401 1.96 15.86 2.22
N ASN A 402 2.55 15.36 3.30
CA ASN A 402 2.08 14.15 3.97
C ASN A 402 1.36 14.44 5.30
N LEU A 403 1.63 15.60 5.92
CA LEU A 403 1.11 15.96 7.23
C LEU A 403 -0.01 16.99 7.13
N ASP A 404 -1.24 16.59 7.46
CA ASP A 404 -2.38 17.49 7.59
C ASP A 404 -2.56 17.91 9.05
N THR A 405 -2.50 19.23 9.31
CA THR A 405 -2.63 19.82 10.63
C THR A 405 -3.97 20.55 10.83
N ALA A 406 -4.81 20.59 9.80
CA ALA A 406 -6.09 21.28 9.89
C ALA A 406 -7.06 20.50 10.80
N PRO A 407 -7.88 21.17 11.61
CA PRO A 407 -8.95 20.47 12.34
C PRO A 407 -9.90 19.77 11.39
N LEU A 408 -10.23 18.51 11.72
CA LEU A 408 -11.17 17.70 10.93
C LEU A 408 -12.31 17.21 11.82
N LYS A 409 -13.53 17.37 11.33
CA LYS A 409 -14.69 16.73 11.96
C LYS A 409 -14.76 15.27 11.51
N THR A 410 -14.78 14.38 12.46
CA THR A 410 -14.94 12.95 12.21
C THR A 410 -16.09 12.39 13.03
N THR A 411 -16.66 11.32 12.56
CA THR A 411 -17.72 10.60 13.23
C THR A 411 -17.11 9.37 13.91
N LEU A 412 -17.12 9.36 15.22
CA LEU A 412 -16.66 8.25 16.04
C LEU A 412 -17.84 7.37 16.44
N LEU A 413 -17.62 6.07 16.47
CA LEU A 413 -18.59 5.09 16.91
C LEU A 413 -18.14 4.53 18.28
N GLU A 414 -18.65 5.06 19.37
CA GLU A 414 -18.41 4.52 20.70
C GLU A 414 -19.66 3.84 21.26
N GLY A 415 -19.54 2.59 21.71
CA GLY A 415 -20.64 1.88 22.37
C GLY A 415 -21.91 1.67 21.54
N GLY A 416 -21.84 1.91 20.19
CA GLY A 416 -23.00 1.85 19.30
C GLY A 416 -23.70 3.19 19.08
N GLU A 417 -23.19 4.26 19.68
CA GLU A 417 -23.62 5.65 19.44
C GLU A 417 -22.61 6.36 18.54
N THR A 418 -23.14 7.19 17.64
CA THR A 418 -22.34 7.99 16.71
C THR A 418 -22.15 9.37 17.33
N THR A 419 -20.91 9.77 17.60
CA THR A 419 -20.56 11.11 18.07
C THR A 419 -19.74 11.85 17.03
N GLU A 420 -20.03 13.13 16.81
CA GLU A 420 -19.15 13.99 15.99
C GLU A 420 -18.09 14.62 16.90
N GLU A 421 -16.83 14.37 16.56
CA GLU A 421 -15.69 15.00 17.23
C GLU A 421 -14.83 15.81 16.24
N THR A 422 -14.18 16.84 16.79
CA THR A 422 -13.19 17.59 16.02
C THR A 422 -11.78 17.13 16.42
N VAL A 423 -11.12 16.43 15.53
CA VAL A 423 -9.75 15.98 15.70
C VAL A 423 -8.81 17.11 15.31
N THR A 424 -7.95 17.51 16.25
CA THR A 424 -6.92 18.54 16.05
C THR A 424 -5.51 17.97 16.00
N THR A 425 -5.32 16.71 16.35
CA THR A 425 -4.04 16.01 16.24
C THR A 425 -3.62 15.94 14.76
N PRO A 426 -2.37 16.29 14.41
CA PRO A 426 -1.87 16.14 13.06
C PRO A 426 -2.05 14.70 12.56
N ARG A 427 -2.43 14.56 11.29
CA ARG A 427 -2.63 13.27 10.63
C ARG A 427 -1.62 13.09 9.52
N TYR A 428 -0.97 11.95 9.50
CA TYR A 428 -0.03 11.62 8.44
C TYR A 428 -0.71 10.72 7.41
N LEU A 429 -0.61 11.14 6.15
CA LEU A 429 -1.17 10.45 4.98
C LEU A 429 -0.06 10.24 3.95
N ASN A 430 -0.20 9.23 3.12
CA ASN A 430 0.66 9.11 1.94
C ASN A 430 0.16 10.08 0.86
N SER A 431 0.94 11.12 0.58
CA SER A 431 0.62 12.09 -0.49
C SER A 431 0.73 11.46 -1.88
N TYR A 432 0.31 12.21 -2.90
CA TYR A 432 0.51 11.84 -4.29
C TYR A 432 1.96 11.42 -4.58
N GLN A 433 2.95 12.23 -4.13
CA GLN A 433 4.37 11.92 -4.34
C GLN A 433 4.84 10.70 -3.55
N MET A 434 4.35 10.50 -2.32
CA MET A 434 4.70 9.31 -1.53
C MET A 434 4.18 8.03 -2.20
N VAL A 435 2.96 8.07 -2.75
CA VAL A 435 2.38 6.95 -3.50
C VAL A 435 3.13 6.72 -4.80
N PHE A 436 3.48 7.78 -5.52
CA PHE A 436 4.33 7.70 -6.71
C PHE A 436 5.67 7.01 -6.39
N ASP A 437 6.37 7.44 -5.33
CA ASP A 437 7.65 6.84 -4.91
C ASP A 437 7.52 5.35 -4.61
N LYS A 438 6.49 4.97 -3.84
CA LYS A 438 6.24 3.57 -3.47
C LYS A 438 5.87 2.71 -4.67
N ALA A 439 5.06 3.22 -5.59
CA ALA A 439 4.68 2.51 -6.82
C ALA A 439 5.89 2.33 -7.75
N ALA A 440 6.69 3.37 -7.93
CA ALA A 440 7.92 3.29 -8.70
C ALA A 440 8.92 2.29 -8.07
N PHE A 441 9.09 2.35 -6.75
CA PHE A 441 9.92 1.41 -6.01
C PHE A 441 9.43 -0.03 -6.20
N ALA A 442 8.13 -0.29 -6.02
CA ALA A 442 7.55 -1.63 -6.19
C ALA A 442 7.73 -2.15 -7.62
N TYR A 443 7.52 -1.28 -8.62
CA TYR A 443 7.73 -1.61 -10.02
C TYR A 443 9.19 -2.00 -10.31
N ASP A 444 10.13 -1.19 -9.86
CA ASP A 444 11.56 -1.38 -10.08
C ASP A 444 12.12 -2.54 -9.25
N TYR A 445 11.56 -2.78 -8.06
CA TYR A 445 12.00 -3.84 -7.14
C TYR A 445 11.48 -5.23 -7.50
N GLY A 446 10.50 -5.33 -8.38
CA GLY A 446 10.00 -6.61 -8.89
C GLY A 446 8.73 -7.13 -8.22
N PHE A 447 8.01 -6.31 -7.45
CA PHE A 447 6.67 -6.68 -6.96
C PHE A 447 5.73 -6.97 -8.13
N SER A 448 4.71 -7.82 -7.92
CA SER A 448 3.68 -8.06 -8.92
C SER A 448 2.79 -6.86 -9.17
N GLY A 449 2.69 -5.95 -8.21
CA GLY A 449 1.80 -4.80 -8.29
C GLY A 449 1.68 -4.03 -6.98
N MET A 450 0.63 -3.21 -6.92
CA MET A 450 0.19 -2.48 -5.75
C MET A 450 -1.14 -3.00 -5.24
N MET A 451 -1.36 -2.99 -3.93
CA MET A 451 -2.66 -3.19 -3.31
C MET A 451 -3.09 -1.90 -2.62
N VAL A 452 -4.37 -1.55 -2.73
CA VAL A 452 -4.92 -0.30 -2.19
C VAL A 452 -6.00 -0.60 -1.15
N TRP A 453 -5.84 -0.09 0.06
CA TRP A 453 -6.86 -0.05 1.10
C TRP A 453 -7.29 1.39 1.36
N HIS A 454 -8.49 1.81 0.99
CA HIS A 454 -9.40 1.14 0.07
C HIS A 454 -9.91 2.14 -0.99
N TYR A 455 -10.55 1.65 -2.02
CA TYR A 455 -10.97 2.37 -3.23
C TYR A 455 -11.66 3.70 -2.95
N ALA A 456 -12.66 3.72 -2.06
CA ALA A 456 -13.48 4.89 -1.80
C ALA A 456 -12.79 6.00 -0.99
N CYS A 457 -11.54 5.79 -0.54
CA CYS A 457 -10.77 6.80 0.19
C CYS A 457 -10.00 7.76 -0.73
N ASP A 458 -9.90 7.46 -2.05
CA ASP A 458 -9.16 8.29 -2.99
C ASP A 458 -9.88 9.60 -3.33
N ALA A 459 -9.11 10.59 -3.75
CA ALA A 459 -9.63 11.78 -4.40
C ALA A 459 -10.10 11.44 -5.83
N LYS A 460 -11.10 12.17 -6.34
CA LYS A 460 -11.55 12.01 -7.71
C LYS A 460 -10.46 12.39 -8.70
N ALA A 461 -10.40 11.71 -9.85
CA ALA A 461 -9.40 11.94 -10.88
C ALA A 461 -9.39 13.39 -11.41
N ASP A 462 -10.54 14.05 -11.53
CA ASP A 462 -10.65 15.42 -11.99
C ASP A 462 -9.97 16.47 -11.09
N THR A 463 -9.57 16.09 -9.88
CA THR A 463 -8.80 16.95 -8.96
C THR A 463 -7.32 17.04 -9.32
N GLY A 464 -6.77 16.11 -10.12
CA GLY A 464 -5.34 15.95 -10.38
C GLY A 464 -4.52 15.58 -9.15
N LEU A 465 -5.19 15.03 -8.11
CA LEU A 465 -4.59 14.58 -6.84
C LEU A 465 -4.95 13.14 -6.51
N SER A 466 -5.60 12.40 -7.41
CA SER A 466 -5.94 11.00 -7.22
C SER A 466 -4.66 10.15 -7.03
N LEU A 467 -4.68 9.27 -6.06
CA LEU A 467 -3.58 8.36 -5.77
C LEU A 467 -3.50 7.22 -6.80
N PHE A 468 -4.62 6.85 -7.43
CA PHE A 468 -4.57 5.94 -8.60
C PHE A 468 -3.84 6.59 -9.78
N GLU A 469 -4.01 7.89 -10.01
CA GLU A 469 -3.23 8.61 -11.02
C GLU A 469 -1.75 8.66 -10.67
N ALA A 470 -1.40 8.81 -9.37
CA ALA A 470 -0.01 8.75 -8.92
C ALA A 470 0.64 7.39 -9.24
N ILE A 471 -0.10 6.28 -9.01
CA ILE A 471 0.36 4.94 -9.38
C ILE A 471 0.55 4.83 -10.90
N ALA A 472 -0.42 5.29 -11.69
CA ALA A 472 -0.34 5.26 -13.15
C ALA A 472 0.86 6.06 -13.68
N GLU A 473 1.04 7.31 -13.22
CA GLU A 473 2.19 8.14 -13.59
C GLU A 473 3.53 7.47 -13.22
N ALA A 474 3.60 6.87 -12.03
CA ALA A 474 4.79 6.15 -11.61
C ALA A 474 5.13 5.00 -12.55
N ILE A 475 4.15 4.17 -12.92
CA ILE A 475 4.33 3.06 -13.87
C ILE A 475 4.79 3.60 -15.24
N LEU A 476 4.11 4.62 -15.77
CA LEU A 476 4.46 5.20 -17.07
C LEU A 476 5.86 5.80 -17.09
N SER A 477 6.30 6.42 -15.99
CA SER A 477 7.63 7.01 -15.86
C SER A 477 8.77 5.97 -15.89
N ARG A 478 8.45 4.67 -15.81
CA ARG A 478 9.39 3.53 -15.82
C ARG A 478 9.38 2.79 -17.17
N GLN A 479 8.45 3.11 -18.05
CA GLN A 479 8.36 2.46 -19.36
C GLN A 479 9.28 3.15 -20.39
N PRO A 480 9.82 2.41 -21.38
CA PRO A 480 10.65 2.95 -22.46
C PRO A 480 9.97 3.99 -23.32
#